data_6f5a0dd52babd866e64d11bf647f117c
#
_entry.id   6f5a0dd52babd866e64d11bf647f117c
#
_cell.length_a   1.000
_cell.length_b   1.000
_cell.length_c   1.000
_cell.angle_alpha   90.00
_cell.angle_beta   90.00
_cell.angle_gamma   90.00
#
_symmetry.space_group_name_H-M   'P 1'
#
loop_
_entity.id
_entity.type
_entity.pdbx_description
1 polymer ?
#
loop_
_entity_poly.entity_id
_entity_poly.type
_entity_poly.pdbx_seq_one_letter_code
_entity_poly.pdbx_strand_id
1 'polypeptide(L)' 'MDEELMVILSKENRAFETAWFSNMKAAKKWADKIRDTSNYVVTIFRGCDDEPIEQYMVR' A
#
# COMPACT_ATOMS: atom_id res chain seq x y z
N MET A 1 17.08 5.54 11.97
CA MET A 1 15.74 5.16 12.35
C MET A 1 14.92 4.79 11.15
N ASP A 2 14.24 3.68 11.23
CA ASP A 2 13.50 3.17 10.09
C ASP A 2 12.23 3.97 9.87
N GLU A 3 11.95 4.27 8.64
CA GLU A 3 10.70 4.90 8.29
C GLU A 3 9.61 3.86 8.26
N GLU A 4 8.45 4.22 8.78
CA GLU A 4 7.31 3.35 8.71
C GLU A 4 6.49 3.72 7.49
N LEU A 5 6.23 2.72 6.66
CA LEU A 5 5.42 2.90 5.47
C LEU A 5 4.08 2.23 5.69
N MET A 6 3.02 3.01 5.57
CA MET A 6 1.67 2.48 5.68
C MET A 6 1.15 2.20 4.28
N VAL A 7 0.79 0.94 4.04
CA VAL A 7 0.27 0.51 2.75
C VAL A 7 -1.21 0.23 2.88
N ILE A 8 -2.00 0.89 2.07
CA ILE A 8 -3.44 0.71 2.07
C ILE A 8 -3.86 0.14 0.71
N LEU A 9 -4.54 -0.98 0.75
CA LEU A 9 -5.13 -1.56 -0.45
C LEU A 9 -6.60 -1.20 -0.49
N SER A 10 -7.03 -0.60 -1.57
CA SER A 10 -8.42 -0.18 -1.68
C SER A 10 -9.02 -0.60 -3.01
N LYS A 11 -10.33 -0.75 -3.01
CA LYS A 11 -11.09 -1.20 -4.15
C LYS A 11 -12.44 -0.52 -4.08
N GLU A 12 -12.84 0.12 -5.17
CA GLU A 12 -14.11 0.84 -5.21
C GLU A 12 -14.23 1.87 -4.09
N ASN A 13 -13.14 2.60 -3.85
CA ASN A 13 -13.06 3.64 -2.83
C ASN A 13 -13.19 3.13 -1.40
N ARG A 14 -12.96 1.84 -1.19
CA ARG A 14 -12.98 1.25 0.14
C ARG A 14 -11.67 0.56 0.41
N ALA A 15 -11.04 0.89 1.53
CA ALA A 15 -9.85 0.19 1.98
C ALA A 15 -10.26 -1.21 2.46
N PHE A 16 -9.57 -2.23 1.97
CA PHE A 16 -9.86 -3.60 2.41
C PHE A 16 -8.68 -4.25 3.13
N GLU A 17 -7.50 -3.66 3.05
CA GLU A 17 -6.34 -4.19 3.74
C GLU A 17 -5.35 -3.08 4.02
N THR A 18 -4.70 -3.14 5.18
CA THR A 18 -3.69 -2.17 5.57
C THR A 18 -2.57 -2.89 6.28
N ALA A 19 -1.33 -2.52 5.97
CA ALA A 19 -0.17 -3.10 6.63
C ALA A 19 0.94 -2.07 6.73
N TRP A 20 1.92 -2.36 7.58
CA TRP A 20 3.03 -1.46 7.85
C TRP A 20 4.34 -2.14 7.51
N PHE A 21 5.25 -1.41 6.89
CA PHE A 21 6.54 -1.95 6.49
C PHE A 21 7.64 -0.93 6.77
N SER A 22 8.87 -1.43 6.87
CA SER A 22 10.01 -0.56 7.12
C SER A 22 10.74 -0.16 5.84
N ASN A 23 10.40 -0.78 4.71
CA ASN A 23 11.01 -0.39 3.44
C ASN A 23 10.03 -0.60 2.29
N MET A 24 10.28 0.15 1.22
CA MET A 24 9.40 0.16 0.06
C MET A 24 9.35 -1.17 -0.67
N LYS A 25 10.48 -1.86 -0.72
CA LYS A 25 10.56 -3.15 -1.41
C LYS A 25 9.62 -4.17 -0.76
N ALA A 26 9.63 -4.24 0.55
CA ALA A 26 8.77 -5.15 1.28
C ALA A 26 7.30 -4.77 1.12
N ALA A 27 7.01 -3.49 1.13
CA ALA A 27 5.65 -2.99 0.97
C ALA A 27 5.08 -3.39 -0.39
N LYS A 28 5.85 -3.18 -1.44
CA LYS A 28 5.40 -3.51 -2.79
C LYS A 28 5.27 -5.01 -3.00
N LYS A 29 6.19 -5.76 -2.43
CA LYS A 29 6.14 -7.22 -2.53
C LYS A 29 4.89 -7.78 -1.86
N TRP A 30 4.55 -7.24 -0.71
CA TRP A 30 3.34 -7.65 -0.01
C TRP A 30 2.09 -7.31 -0.81
N ALA A 31 2.04 -6.10 -1.37
CA ALA A 31 0.90 -5.67 -2.17
C ALA A 31 0.72 -6.55 -3.40
N ASP A 32 1.82 -6.91 -4.05
CA ASP A 32 1.75 -7.78 -5.23
C ASP A 32 1.32 -9.20 -4.88
N LYS A 33 1.64 -9.62 -3.67
CA LYS A 33 1.34 -10.97 -3.23
C LYS A 33 -0.13 -11.15 -2.89
N ILE A 34 -0.78 -10.09 -2.44
CA ILE A 34 -2.20 -10.14 -2.13
C ILE A 34 -2.95 -9.86 -3.42
N ARG A 35 -3.02 -10.86 -4.25
CA ARG A 35 -3.73 -10.72 -5.52
C ARG A 35 -5.13 -11.26 -5.36
N ASP A 36 -6.05 -10.34 -5.34
CA ASP A 36 -7.42 -10.70 -5.56
C ASP A 36 -7.64 -10.77 -7.06
N THR A 37 -8.75 -11.33 -7.46
CA THR A 37 -9.08 -11.46 -8.87
C THR A 37 -9.49 -10.13 -9.49
N SER A 38 -9.67 -9.12 -8.69
CA SER A 38 -10.13 -7.81 -9.14
C SER A 38 -9.03 -6.77 -9.04
N ASN A 39 -9.20 -5.69 -9.76
CA ASN A 39 -8.29 -4.57 -9.70
C ASN A 39 -8.36 -3.89 -8.33
N TYR A 40 -7.23 -3.45 -7.82
CA TYR A 40 -7.19 -2.70 -6.59
C TYR A 40 -6.11 -1.64 -6.65
N VAL A 41 -6.23 -0.63 -5.78
CA VAL A 41 -5.31 0.49 -5.73
C VAL A 41 -4.42 0.32 -4.51
N VAL A 42 -3.12 0.49 -4.71
CA VAL A 42 -2.14 0.46 -3.64
C VAL A 42 -1.74 1.90 -3.35
N THR A 43 -1.91 2.33 -2.11
CA THR A 43 -1.52 3.67 -1.68
C THR A 43 -0.52 3.53 -0.56
N ILE A 44 0.63 4.17 -0.70
CA ILE A 44 1.70 4.06 0.29
C ILE A 44 1.98 5.43 0.89
N PHE A 45 1.90 5.52 2.20
CA PHE A 45 2.20 6.73 2.95
C PHE A 45 3.48 6.54 3.74
N ARG A 46 4.20 7.63 3.95
CA ARG A 46 5.41 7.61 4.75
C ARG A 46 5.14 8.21 6.12
N GLY A 47 5.30 7.39 7.16
CA GLY A 47 5.17 7.85 8.53
C GLY A 47 3.84 8.54 8.78
N CYS A 48 3.89 9.79 9.18
CA CYS A 48 2.70 10.57 9.47
C CYS A 48 2.40 11.62 8.40
N ASP A 49 2.97 11.47 7.20
CA ASP A 49 2.67 12.39 6.11
C ASP A 49 1.22 12.25 5.68
N ASP A 50 0.61 13.37 5.33
CA ASP A 50 -0.77 13.37 4.88
C ASP A 50 -0.93 12.99 3.42
N GLU A 51 0.14 13.05 2.66
CA GLU A 51 0.11 12.74 1.23
C GLU A 51 0.81 11.44 0.95
N PRO A 52 0.26 10.62 0.06
CA PRO A 52 0.92 9.37 -0.30
C PRO A 52 2.20 9.62 -1.08
N ILE A 53 3.21 8.81 -0.82
CA ILE A 53 4.45 8.90 -1.57
C ILE A 53 4.36 8.11 -2.87
N GLU A 54 3.43 7.18 -2.94
CA GLU A 54 3.24 6.39 -4.15
C GLU A 54 1.83 5.83 -4.18
N GLN A 55 1.25 5.79 -5.37
CA GLN A 55 -0.06 5.20 -5.56
C GLN A 55 -0.11 4.58 -6.96
N TYR A 56 -0.55 3.34 -7.02
CA TYR A 56 -0.63 2.65 -8.30
C TYR A 56 -1.72 1.59 -8.25
N MET A 57 -2.14 1.15 -9.44
CA MET A 57 -3.18 0.13 -9.54
C MET A 57 -2.58 -1.22 -9.90
N VAL A 58 -3.06 -2.24 -9.24
CA VAL A 58 -2.69 -3.63 -9.54
C VAL A 58 -3.85 -4.31 -10.25
N ARG A 59 -3.54 -4.98 -11.32
CA ARG A 59 -4.54 -5.70 -12.11
C ARG A 59 -4.29 -7.18 -12.11
#